data_25d91ef11ccca52b0f0c48a7e3a3f37d
#
_entry.id   25d91ef11ccca52b0f0c48a7e3a3f37d
#
_cell.length_a   1.000
_cell.length_b   1.000
_cell.length_c   1.000
_cell.angle_alpha   90.00
_cell.angle_beta   90.00
_cell.angle_gamma   90.00
#
_symmetry.space_group_name_H-M   'P 1'
#
loop_
_entity.id
_entity.type
_entity.pdbx_description
1 polymer ?
#
loop_
_entity_poly.entity_id
_entity_poly.type
_entity_poly.pdbx_seq_one_letter_code
_entity_poly.pdbx_strand_id
1 'polypeptide(L)'
;MDGALRAAAARGTEMGSVEIDDKGLMASVTAPYEAVAATLEATEGYVIAANKNSPKMTVIAGETAPVQAAMASFEQQGYSCIALATSHAFHSRIVAPANEPLRRFLEGLEIRWPSVPITANVDGTFYPMKGEASKPAILEKLAPQMASSVEW
;
A
#
# COMPACT_ATOMS: atom_id res chain seq x y z
N MET A 1 12.51 -20.62 5.50
CA MET A 1 11.30 -20.59 4.65
C MET A 1 10.02 -20.43 5.49
N ASP A 2 9.90 -21.10 6.61
CA ASP A 2 8.71 -21.04 7.51
C ASP A 2 8.38 -19.61 8.00
N GLY A 3 9.39 -18.82 8.42
CA GLY A 3 9.18 -17.46 8.88
C GLY A 3 8.56 -16.52 7.82
N ALA A 4 8.95 -16.64 6.55
CA ALA A 4 8.39 -15.82 5.47
C ALA A 4 6.92 -16.18 5.19
N LEU A 5 6.58 -17.46 5.20
CA LEU A 5 5.19 -17.91 5.04
C LEU A 5 4.32 -17.46 6.22
N ARG A 6 4.84 -17.55 7.44
CA ARG A 6 4.16 -17.07 8.64
C ARG A 6 3.93 -15.55 8.60
N ALA A 7 4.93 -14.79 8.16
CA ALA A 7 4.80 -13.33 7.99
C ALA A 7 3.74 -12.97 6.94
N ALA A 8 3.73 -13.68 5.79
CA ALA A 8 2.74 -13.46 4.74
C ALA A 8 1.32 -13.82 5.21
N ALA A 9 1.16 -14.94 5.92
CA ALA A 9 -0.13 -15.35 6.49
C ALA A 9 -0.63 -14.35 7.53
N ALA A 10 0.23 -13.92 8.47
CA ALA A 10 -0.12 -12.91 9.47
C ALA A 10 -0.53 -11.59 8.80
N ARG A 11 0.23 -11.13 7.80
CA ARG A 11 -0.12 -9.92 7.04
C ARG A 11 -1.52 -10.03 6.43
N GLY A 12 -1.84 -11.15 5.77
CA GLY A 12 -3.17 -11.38 5.18
C GLY A 12 -4.28 -11.39 6.23
N THR A 13 -4.05 -12.05 7.38
CA THR A 13 -5.00 -12.11 8.49
C THR A 13 -5.26 -10.72 9.07
N GLU A 14 -4.20 -9.97 9.43
CA GLU A 14 -4.34 -8.66 10.05
C GLU A 14 -5.03 -7.65 9.12
N MET A 15 -4.69 -7.67 7.82
CA MET A 15 -5.35 -6.81 6.83
C MET A 15 -6.83 -7.18 6.64
N GLY A 16 -7.15 -8.48 6.64
CA GLY A 16 -8.52 -8.97 6.46
C GLY A 16 -9.42 -8.78 7.69
N SER A 17 -8.82 -8.63 8.88
CA SER A 17 -9.54 -8.45 10.15
C SER A 17 -9.85 -7.00 10.50
N VAL A 18 -9.45 -6.04 9.66
CA VAL A 18 -9.78 -4.62 9.88
C VAL A 18 -11.30 -4.43 9.75
N GLU A 19 -11.94 -4.12 10.87
CA GLU A 19 -13.38 -3.83 10.91
C GLU A 19 -13.59 -2.32 10.97
N ILE A 20 -14.10 -1.78 9.87
CA ILE A 20 -14.49 -0.37 9.73
C ILE A 20 -15.73 -0.29 8.84
N ASP A 21 -16.52 0.77 8.97
CA ASP A 21 -17.77 0.95 8.23
C ASP A 21 -17.53 1.03 6.71
N ASP A 22 -16.60 1.88 6.28
CA ASP A 22 -16.17 1.97 4.87
C ASP A 22 -14.81 1.30 4.68
N LYS A 23 -14.82 0.08 4.17
CA LYS A 23 -13.60 -0.68 3.82
C LYS A 23 -12.84 -0.08 2.64
N GLY A 24 -13.43 0.92 2.00
CA GLY A 24 -12.87 1.62 0.87
C GLY A 24 -12.88 0.83 -0.44
N LEU A 25 -12.38 1.47 -1.46
CA LEU A 25 -12.30 0.94 -2.82
C LEU A 25 -10.89 1.12 -3.38
N MET A 26 -10.52 0.26 -4.30
CA MET A 26 -9.31 0.41 -5.12
C MET A 26 -9.69 0.38 -6.60
N ALA A 27 -8.98 1.17 -7.42
CA ALA A 27 -9.15 1.14 -8.86
C ALA A 27 -7.80 1.30 -9.58
N SER A 28 -7.64 0.57 -10.68
CA SER A 28 -6.50 0.73 -11.58
C SER A 28 -6.81 1.82 -12.59
N VAL A 29 -5.92 2.78 -12.74
CA VAL A 29 -6.02 3.92 -13.66
C VAL A 29 -4.89 3.85 -14.67
N THR A 30 -5.24 3.89 -15.98
CA THR A 30 -4.26 3.97 -17.06
C THR A 30 -4.18 5.41 -17.55
N ALA A 31 -3.32 6.19 -16.92
CA ALA A 31 -3.07 7.61 -17.21
C ALA A 31 -1.62 7.98 -16.83
N PRO A 32 -1.06 9.07 -17.39
CA PRO A 32 0.18 9.65 -16.88
C PRO A 32 0.05 10.04 -15.41
N TYR A 33 1.12 9.84 -14.62
CA TYR A 33 1.07 10.08 -13.17
C TYR A 33 0.65 11.53 -12.82
N GLU A 34 1.06 12.50 -13.61
CA GLU A 34 0.70 13.92 -13.44
C GLU A 34 -0.82 14.14 -13.54
N ALA A 35 -1.48 13.45 -14.48
CA ALA A 35 -2.94 13.49 -14.61
C ALA A 35 -3.62 12.81 -13.41
N VAL A 36 -3.04 11.69 -12.91
CA VAL A 36 -3.54 11.04 -11.71
C VAL A 36 -3.44 11.98 -10.51
N ALA A 37 -2.26 12.57 -10.27
CA ALA A 37 -2.04 13.48 -9.15
C ALA A 37 -3.00 14.67 -9.17
N ALA A 38 -3.17 15.33 -10.33
CA ALA A 38 -4.06 16.46 -10.47
C ALA A 38 -5.55 16.10 -10.22
N THR A 39 -5.98 14.92 -10.70
CA THR A 39 -7.36 14.46 -10.46
C THR A 39 -7.60 14.15 -8.99
N LEU A 40 -6.63 13.50 -8.31
CA LEU A 40 -6.76 13.18 -6.90
C LEU A 40 -6.76 14.44 -6.02
N GLU A 41 -5.95 15.46 -6.37
CA GLU A 41 -5.94 16.74 -5.66
C GLU A 41 -7.28 17.48 -5.77
N ALA A 42 -7.96 17.36 -6.93
CA ALA A 42 -9.26 17.97 -7.17
C ALA A 42 -10.44 17.15 -6.59
N THR A 43 -10.21 15.94 -6.11
CA THR A 43 -11.26 15.06 -5.58
C THR A 43 -11.47 15.32 -4.08
N GLU A 44 -12.71 15.63 -3.68
CA GLU A 44 -13.05 15.77 -2.26
C GLU A 44 -13.02 14.41 -1.54
N GLY A 45 -12.54 14.42 -0.29
CA GLY A 45 -12.45 13.23 0.56
C GLY A 45 -11.11 12.51 0.45
N TYR A 46 -11.07 11.27 0.96
CA TYR A 46 -9.82 10.54 1.03
C TYR A 46 -9.64 9.58 -0.14
N VAL A 47 -8.77 9.95 -1.04
CA VAL A 47 -8.27 9.08 -2.13
C VAL A 47 -6.80 9.39 -2.40
N ILE A 48 -6.00 8.35 -2.62
CA ILE A 48 -4.55 8.45 -2.84
C ILE A 48 -4.08 7.56 -3.99
N ALA A 49 -2.89 7.86 -4.52
CA ALA A 49 -2.15 6.94 -5.37
C ALA A 49 -1.51 5.86 -4.49
N ALA A 50 -2.15 4.70 -4.42
CA ALA A 50 -1.72 3.59 -3.55
C ALA A 50 -0.55 2.79 -4.15
N ASN A 51 -0.53 2.58 -5.47
CA ASN A 51 0.57 1.87 -6.15
C ASN A 51 0.95 2.63 -7.42
N LYS A 52 2.18 3.08 -7.51
CA LYS A 52 2.77 3.66 -8.73
C LYS A 52 3.43 2.53 -9.53
N ASN A 53 2.65 1.77 -10.29
CA ASN A 53 3.12 0.55 -10.95
C ASN A 53 3.96 0.82 -12.21
N SER A 54 3.72 1.93 -12.88
CA SER A 54 4.51 2.40 -14.03
C SER A 54 4.20 3.87 -14.32
N PRO A 55 4.95 4.56 -15.21
CA PRO A 55 4.64 5.93 -15.60
C PRO A 55 3.24 6.16 -16.16
N LYS A 56 2.54 5.09 -16.57
CA LYS A 56 1.20 5.14 -17.17
C LYS A 56 0.16 4.28 -16.44
N MET A 57 0.50 3.70 -15.30
CA MET A 57 -0.42 2.85 -14.54
C MET A 57 -0.27 3.08 -13.05
N THR A 58 -1.32 3.59 -12.44
CA THR A 58 -1.41 3.84 -11.00
C THR A 58 -2.64 3.14 -10.45
N VAL A 59 -2.53 2.51 -9.29
CA VAL A 59 -3.70 2.09 -8.52
C VAL A 59 -4.02 3.19 -7.51
N ILE A 60 -5.26 3.63 -7.52
CA ILE A 60 -5.80 4.56 -6.51
C ILE A 60 -6.55 3.78 -5.44
N ALA A 61 -6.54 4.27 -4.21
CA ALA A 61 -7.23 3.68 -3.07
C ALA A 61 -7.73 4.76 -2.12
N GLY A 62 -8.84 4.51 -1.45
CA GLY A 62 -9.41 5.48 -0.51
C GLY A 62 -10.80 5.08 -0.06
N GLU A 63 -11.52 6.03 0.50
CA GLU A 63 -12.94 5.88 0.84
C GLU A 63 -13.75 5.60 -0.43
N THR A 64 -14.82 4.82 -0.30
CA THR A 64 -15.57 4.33 -1.47
C THR A 64 -16.09 5.46 -2.36
N ALA A 65 -16.74 6.46 -1.78
CA ALA A 65 -17.32 7.57 -2.55
C ALA A 65 -16.26 8.46 -3.23
N PRO A 66 -15.16 8.88 -2.57
CA PRO A 66 -14.06 9.61 -3.22
C PRO A 66 -13.41 8.83 -4.37
N VAL A 67 -13.18 7.52 -4.20
CA VAL A 67 -12.61 6.72 -5.29
C VAL A 67 -13.56 6.65 -6.48
N GLN A 68 -14.87 6.47 -6.27
CA GLN A 68 -15.86 6.48 -7.33
C GLN A 68 -15.93 7.83 -8.06
N ALA A 69 -15.84 8.94 -7.32
CA ALA A 69 -15.78 10.29 -7.90
C ALA A 69 -14.52 10.48 -8.76
N ALA A 70 -13.37 10.05 -8.28
CA ALA A 70 -12.13 10.07 -9.04
C ALA A 70 -12.22 9.21 -10.32
N MET A 71 -12.80 8.00 -10.23
CA MET A 71 -13.02 7.13 -11.40
C MET A 71 -13.86 7.84 -12.46
N ALA A 72 -14.97 8.43 -12.07
CA ALA A 72 -15.83 9.17 -13.00
C ALA A 72 -15.10 10.34 -13.67
N SER A 73 -14.24 11.06 -12.90
CA SER A 73 -13.40 12.12 -13.43
C SER A 73 -12.37 11.62 -14.46
N PHE A 74 -11.72 10.48 -14.19
CA PHE A 74 -10.79 9.86 -15.15
C PHE A 74 -11.49 9.43 -16.45
N GLU A 75 -12.67 8.84 -16.36
CA GLU A 75 -13.46 8.45 -17.53
C GLU A 75 -13.85 9.68 -18.38
N GLN A 76 -14.26 10.78 -17.75
CA GLN A 76 -14.57 12.05 -18.44
C GLN A 76 -13.33 12.63 -19.15
N GLN A 77 -12.14 12.40 -18.62
CA GLN A 77 -10.87 12.80 -19.25
C GLN A 77 -10.43 11.82 -20.35
N GLY A 78 -11.16 10.74 -20.59
CA GLY A 78 -10.84 9.72 -21.58
C GLY A 78 -9.83 8.66 -21.13
N TYR A 79 -9.53 8.56 -19.84
CA TYR A 79 -8.66 7.54 -19.27
C TYR A 79 -9.44 6.28 -18.91
N SER A 80 -8.78 5.12 -19.00
CA SER A 80 -9.35 3.86 -18.56
C SER A 80 -9.20 3.72 -17.04
N CYS A 81 -10.31 3.40 -16.36
CA CYS A 81 -10.34 3.16 -14.94
C CYS A 81 -11.15 1.90 -14.63
N ILE A 82 -10.58 0.99 -13.82
CA ILE A 82 -11.20 -0.31 -13.52
C ILE A 82 -11.16 -0.53 -12.00
N ALA A 83 -12.34 -0.71 -11.39
CA ALA A 83 -12.43 -1.09 -9.98
C ALA A 83 -11.82 -2.48 -9.76
N LEU A 84 -11.06 -2.62 -8.67
CA LEU A 84 -10.42 -3.88 -8.30
C LEU A 84 -11.27 -4.63 -7.27
N ALA A 85 -11.36 -5.95 -7.44
CA ALA A 85 -12.07 -6.83 -6.51
C ALA A 85 -11.22 -7.10 -5.26
N THR A 86 -11.03 -6.08 -4.43
CA THR A 86 -10.31 -6.17 -3.14
C THR A 86 -11.27 -6.05 -1.97
N SER A 87 -10.91 -6.66 -0.83
CA SER A 87 -11.73 -6.59 0.39
C SER A 87 -11.66 -5.24 1.09
N HIS A 88 -10.53 -4.53 0.92
CA HIS A 88 -10.25 -3.24 1.56
C HIS A 88 -9.42 -2.37 0.60
N ALA A 89 -9.37 -1.07 0.89
CA ALA A 89 -8.45 -0.14 0.24
C ALA A 89 -7.03 -0.31 0.83
N PHE A 90 -6.31 -1.34 0.34
CA PHE A 90 -4.94 -1.60 0.75
C PHE A 90 -4.01 -0.45 0.36
N HIS A 91 -2.86 -0.40 1.02
CA HIS A 91 -1.85 0.65 0.82
C HIS A 91 -2.38 2.06 1.09
N SER A 92 -3.36 2.17 2.00
CA SER A 92 -3.99 3.41 2.44
C SER A 92 -4.16 3.44 3.96
N ARG A 93 -4.51 4.60 4.53
CA ARG A 93 -4.79 4.72 5.98
C ARG A 93 -5.93 3.83 6.46
N ILE A 94 -6.78 3.36 5.55
CA ILE A 94 -7.94 2.50 5.87
C ILE A 94 -7.50 1.20 6.54
N VAL A 95 -6.37 0.63 6.11
CA VAL A 95 -5.82 -0.60 6.71
C VAL A 95 -4.73 -0.32 7.77
N ALA A 96 -4.49 0.93 8.13
CA ALA A 96 -3.49 1.29 9.14
C ALA A 96 -3.71 0.62 10.52
N PRO A 97 -4.94 0.32 10.98
CA PRO A 97 -5.15 -0.43 12.23
C PRO A 97 -4.43 -1.79 12.26
N ALA A 98 -4.17 -2.40 11.11
CA ALA A 98 -3.45 -3.66 11.02
C ALA A 98 -1.91 -3.53 11.21
N ASN A 99 -1.34 -2.31 11.14
CA ASN A 99 0.12 -2.11 11.23
C ASN A 99 0.70 -2.59 12.55
N GLU A 100 0.07 -2.23 13.67
CA GLU A 100 0.60 -2.55 14.99
C GLU A 100 0.48 -4.06 15.34
N PRO A 101 -0.65 -4.73 15.10
CA PRO A 101 -0.73 -6.19 15.21
C PRO A 101 0.31 -6.92 14.37
N LEU A 102 0.47 -6.52 13.09
CA LEU A 102 1.51 -7.11 12.23
C LEU A 102 2.91 -6.86 12.78
N ARG A 103 3.22 -5.66 13.24
CA ARG A 103 4.52 -5.32 13.82
C ARG A 103 4.86 -6.24 14.99
N ARG A 104 3.94 -6.42 15.94
CA ARG A 104 4.12 -7.32 17.09
C ARG A 104 4.36 -8.76 16.66
N PHE A 105 3.63 -9.22 15.64
CA PHE A 105 3.87 -10.54 15.08
C PHE A 105 5.28 -10.68 14.50
N LEU A 106 5.71 -9.70 13.70
CA LEU A 106 7.03 -9.68 13.05
C LEU A 106 8.18 -9.59 14.06
N GLU A 107 8.00 -8.88 15.19
CA GLU A 107 8.98 -8.80 16.28
C GLU A 107 9.28 -10.18 16.87
N GLY A 108 8.31 -11.09 16.88
CA GLY A 108 8.46 -12.48 17.29
C GLY A 108 9.17 -13.40 16.28
N LEU A 109 9.48 -12.91 15.08
CA LEU A 109 10.19 -13.69 14.07
C LEU A 109 11.70 -13.46 14.09
N GLU A 110 12.46 -14.50 13.69
CA GLU A 110 13.88 -14.34 13.39
C GLU A 110 14.06 -13.62 12.06
N ILE A 111 14.19 -12.30 12.10
CA ILE A 111 14.48 -11.49 10.93
C ILE A 111 15.99 -11.44 10.74
N ARG A 112 16.45 -11.80 9.54
CA ARG A 112 17.86 -11.78 9.14
C ARG A 112 18.14 -10.59 8.26
N TRP A 113 19.37 -10.12 8.27
CA TRP A 113 19.85 -9.11 7.35
C TRP A 113 19.74 -9.58 5.90
N PRO A 114 19.37 -8.71 4.95
CA PRO A 114 19.46 -9.03 3.54
C PRO A 114 20.90 -9.45 3.16
N SER A 115 21.03 -10.47 2.33
CA SER A 115 22.30 -10.88 1.73
C SER A 115 22.56 -10.22 0.38
N VAL A 116 21.54 -9.62 -0.20
CA VAL A 116 21.57 -8.81 -1.42
C VAL A 116 20.79 -7.53 -1.16
N PRO A 117 21.11 -6.40 -1.85
CA PRO A 117 20.31 -5.18 -1.73
C PRO A 117 18.85 -5.43 -2.12
N ILE A 118 17.91 -5.02 -1.25
CA ILE A 118 16.47 -5.14 -1.48
C ILE A 118 15.85 -3.77 -1.26
N THR A 119 15.10 -3.26 -2.21
CA THR A 119 14.32 -2.01 -2.07
C THR A 119 13.10 -2.22 -1.18
N ALA A 120 12.83 -1.26 -0.32
CA ALA A 120 11.61 -1.21 0.47
C ALA A 120 10.55 -0.42 -0.30
N ASN A 121 9.40 -1.03 -0.53
CA ASN A 121 8.31 -0.41 -1.29
C ASN A 121 7.65 0.78 -0.57
N VAL A 122 7.91 0.94 0.74
CA VAL A 122 7.35 2.03 1.54
C VAL A 122 7.91 3.41 1.16
N ASP A 123 9.15 3.45 0.67
CA ASP A 123 9.86 4.70 0.38
C ASP A 123 10.82 4.60 -0.82
N GLY A 124 10.87 3.45 -1.51
CA GLY A 124 11.77 3.22 -2.66
C GLY A 124 13.25 3.13 -2.29
N THR A 125 13.63 3.15 -1.01
CA THR A 125 15.03 3.05 -0.58
C THR A 125 15.39 1.62 -0.18
N PHE A 126 16.69 1.33 -0.02
CA PHE A 126 17.11 -0.01 0.38
C PHE A 126 16.82 -0.31 1.85
N TYR A 127 16.50 -1.57 2.14
CA TYR A 127 16.59 -2.08 3.51
C TYR A 127 18.06 -2.03 3.98
N PRO A 128 18.31 -1.75 5.27
CA PRO A 128 19.67 -1.70 5.79
C PRO A 128 20.35 -3.07 5.72
N MET A 129 21.62 -3.08 5.33
CA MET A 129 22.49 -4.25 5.33
C MET A 129 23.11 -4.47 6.73
N LYS A 130 23.75 -5.62 6.92
CA LYS A 130 24.43 -5.94 8.18
C LYS A 130 25.48 -4.87 8.53
N GLY A 131 25.37 -4.28 9.70
CA GLY A 131 26.29 -3.24 10.19
C GLY A 131 25.89 -1.80 9.86
N GLU A 132 24.87 -1.58 9.02
CA GLU A 132 24.40 -0.23 8.63
C GLU A 132 23.37 0.33 9.62
N ALA A 133 22.54 -0.54 10.20
CA ALA A 133 21.50 -0.14 11.16
C ALA A 133 21.14 -1.30 12.10
N SER A 134 20.23 -1.05 13.04
CA SER A 134 19.67 -2.09 13.91
C SER A 134 18.57 -2.90 13.20
N LYS A 135 18.32 -4.15 13.65
CA LYS A 135 17.17 -4.95 13.13
C LYS A 135 15.81 -4.25 13.25
N PRO A 136 15.51 -3.47 14.30
CA PRO A 136 14.29 -2.67 14.34
C PRO A 136 14.09 -1.77 13.11
N ALA A 137 15.15 -1.24 12.49
CA ALA A 137 15.07 -0.43 11.29
C ALA A 137 14.48 -1.18 10.07
N ILE A 138 14.60 -2.52 10.03
CA ILE A 138 13.92 -3.34 9.01
C ILE A 138 12.41 -3.36 9.28
N LEU A 139 12.00 -3.51 10.54
CA LEU A 139 10.60 -3.53 10.94
C LEU A 139 9.91 -2.17 10.72
N GLU A 140 10.63 -1.07 10.93
CA GLU A 140 10.13 0.29 10.69
C GLU A 140 9.75 0.54 9.23
N LYS A 141 10.37 -0.16 8.28
CA LYS A 141 10.00 -0.15 6.87
C LYS A 141 8.96 -1.21 6.52
N LEU A 142 9.07 -2.40 7.10
CA LEU A 142 8.26 -3.55 6.71
C LEU A 142 6.82 -3.48 7.25
N ALA A 143 6.63 -3.09 8.51
CA ALA A 143 5.31 -3.09 9.13
C ALA A 143 4.35 -2.04 8.53
N PRO A 144 4.75 -0.75 8.31
CA PRO A 144 3.84 0.25 7.76
C PRO A 144 3.56 0.09 6.26
N GLN A 145 4.31 -0.77 5.55
CA GLN A 145 4.20 -0.94 4.10
C GLN A 145 2.78 -1.28 3.64
N MET A 146 1.98 -2.01 4.43
CA MET A 146 0.63 -2.39 4.03
C MET A 146 -0.38 -1.23 4.07
N ALA A 147 -0.07 -0.16 4.82
CA ALA A 147 -0.88 1.05 4.92
C ALA A 147 -0.22 2.27 4.25
N SER A 148 0.90 2.07 3.58
CA SER A 148 1.65 3.09 2.84
C SER A 148 1.61 2.83 1.35
N SER A 149 1.71 3.89 0.56
CA SER A 149 1.84 3.77 -0.90
C SER A 149 3.01 2.87 -1.29
N VAL A 150 2.87 2.20 -2.42
CA VAL A 150 3.93 1.38 -3.02
C VAL A 150 4.69 2.23 -4.03
N GLU A 151 5.97 2.47 -3.72
CA GLU A 151 6.91 3.15 -4.60
C GLU A 151 7.72 2.11 -5.40
N TRP A 152 7.71 2.24 -6.75
CA TRP A 152 8.48 1.41 -7.66
C TRP A 152 9.57 2.22 -8.34
#